data_c7c9e9b646acf86e706e68501fe9413e
#
_entry.id   c7c9e9b646acf86e706e68501fe9413e
#
_cell.length_a   1.000
_cell.length_b   1.000
_cell.length_c   1.000
_cell.angle_alpha   90.00
_cell.angle_beta   90.00
_cell.angle_gamma   90.00
#
_symmetry.space_group_name_H-M   'P 1'
#
loop_
_entity.id
_entity.type
_entity.pdbx_description
1 polymer ?
#
loop_
_entity_poly.entity_id
_entity_poly.type
_entity_poly.pdbx_seq_one_letter_code
_entity_poly.pdbx_strand_id
1 'polypeptide(L)'
;MKIIKLLTKSALCFAVSTGFISFSANAQKAVNLTDPEIASIAVTANQIDIDYAKIAEQKSHDQAVINFAQTMAKDHQSVIDQAVALVTKLGVTPKDNATSKSLKAGEAKTIKMLKSKSGKAFDKAYINNEVGYHKAVIKEVETALIPDAKNAELKSLLQNVLPVLKSHLSHAEMVQKEVNK
;
A
#
# COMPACT_ATOMS: atom_id res chain seq x y z
N MET A 1 45.94 -31.79 63.16
CA MET A 1 45.59 -32.63 62.05
C MET A 1 44.54 -31.93 61.19
N LYS A 2 44.93 -31.32 60.08
CA LYS A 2 43.99 -30.60 59.15
C LYS A 2 43.86 -31.48 57.88
N ILE A 3 42.65 -31.93 57.65
CA ILE A 3 42.29 -32.75 56.48
C ILE A 3 41.93 -31.75 55.32
N ILE A 4 42.76 -31.77 54.27
CA ILE A 4 42.53 -30.98 53.05
C ILE A 4 41.59 -31.77 52.12
N LYS A 5 40.41 -31.27 51.90
CA LYS A 5 39.46 -31.80 50.87
C LYS A 5 39.84 -31.29 49.50
N LEU A 6 40.22 -32.24 48.66
CA LEU A 6 40.50 -32.01 47.23
C LEU A 6 39.17 -31.87 46.46
N LEU A 7 38.90 -30.70 45.87
CA LEU A 7 37.75 -30.47 45.00
C LEU A 7 38.16 -30.75 43.56
N THR A 8 37.66 -31.82 43.00
CA THR A 8 37.76 -32.13 41.58
C THR A 8 36.77 -31.29 40.82
N LYS A 9 37.26 -30.40 39.93
CA LYS A 9 36.43 -29.64 38.99
C LYS A 9 36.16 -30.51 37.77
N SER A 10 34.92 -31.00 37.64
CA SER A 10 34.43 -31.60 36.41
C SER A 10 34.09 -30.49 35.41
N ALA A 11 34.86 -30.42 34.33
CA ALA A 11 34.56 -29.56 33.20
C ALA A 11 33.45 -30.20 32.35
N LEU A 12 32.27 -29.63 32.37
CA LEU A 12 31.15 -30.00 31.50
C LEU A 12 31.29 -29.29 30.17
N CYS A 13 31.77 -29.99 29.15
CA CYS A 13 31.78 -29.47 27.78
C CYS A 13 30.36 -29.38 27.24
N PHE A 14 29.81 -28.17 27.18
CA PHE A 14 28.58 -27.90 26.45
C PHE A 14 28.91 -27.81 24.94
N ALA A 15 28.57 -28.87 24.23
CA ALA A 15 28.58 -28.84 22.76
C ALA A 15 27.41 -28.02 22.28
N VAL A 16 27.66 -26.76 21.91
CA VAL A 16 26.68 -25.91 21.22
C VAL A 16 26.56 -26.39 19.77
N SER A 17 25.57 -27.23 19.50
CA SER A 17 25.18 -27.57 18.15
C SER A 17 24.49 -26.35 17.52
N THR A 18 25.21 -25.55 16.71
CA THR A 18 24.67 -24.54 15.87
C THR A 18 23.86 -25.20 14.73
N GLY A 19 22.59 -25.44 15.00
CA GLY A 19 21.66 -25.83 13.96
C GLY A 19 21.50 -24.64 12.96
N PHE A 20 22.12 -24.79 11.79
CA PHE A 20 21.82 -23.91 10.66
C PHE A 20 20.35 -24.15 10.26
N ILE A 21 19.45 -23.28 10.70
CA ILE A 21 18.10 -23.19 10.14
C ILE A 21 18.27 -22.63 8.74
N SER A 22 18.30 -23.52 7.75
CA SER A 22 18.21 -23.14 6.35
C SER A 22 16.83 -22.53 6.15
N PHE A 23 16.74 -21.21 6.15
CA PHE A 23 15.58 -20.50 5.62
C PHE A 23 15.53 -20.80 4.12
N SER A 24 14.74 -21.82 3.76
CA SER A 24 14.29 -21.94 2.38
C SER A 24 13.48 -20.68 2.07
N ALA A 25 14.11 -19.70 1.43
CA ALA A 25 13.40 -18.63 0.79
C ALA A 25 12.53 -19.29 -0.28
N ASN A 26 11.27 -19.58 0.06
CA ASN A 26 10.26 -19.83 -0.94
C ASN A 26 10.19 -18.54 -1.77
N ALA A 27 10.90 -18.53 -2.88
CA ALA A 27 10.66 -17.55 -3.94
C ALA A 27 9.20 -17.74 -4.35
N GLN A 28 8.34 -16.89 -3.80
CA GLN A 28 6.94 -16.83 -4.18
C GLN A 28 6.95 -16.54 -5.66
N LYS A 29 6.58 -17.56 -6.45
CA LYS A 29 6.54 -17.49 -7.90
C LYS A 29 5.77 -16.21 -8.23
N ALA A 30 6.43 -15.25 -8.86
CA ALA A 30 5.77 -14.01 -9.28
C ALA A 30 4.56 -14.43 -10.11
N VAL A 31 3.36 -14.16 -9.60
CA VAL A 31 2.13 -14.42 -10.33
C VAL A 31 2.08 -13.34 -11.39
N ASN A 32 2.38 -13.68 -12.64
CA ASN A 32 2.24 -12.74 -13.75
C ASN A 32 0.77 -12.34 -13.86
N LEU A 33 0.49 -11.06 -13.69
CA LEU A 33 -0.85 -10.51 -13.82
C LEU A 33 -1.25 -10.44 -15.30
N THR A 34 -2.51 -10.70 -15.57
CA THR A 34 -3.12 -10.44 -16.88
C THR A 34 -3.62 -9.01 -16.99
N ASP A 35 -3.75 -8.47 -18.20
CA ASP A 35 -4.27 -7.10 -18.41
C ASP A 35 -5.66 -6.87 -17.75
N PRO A 36 -6.64 -7.81 -17.80
CA PRO A 36 -7.88 -7.70 -17.03
C PRO A 36 -7.70 -7.62 -15.51
N GLU A 37 -6.71 -8.34 -14.97
CA GLU A 37 -6.39 -8.31 -13.54
C GLU A 37 -5.70 -7.01 -13.14
N ILE A 38 -4.80 -6.50 -13.98
CA ILE A 38 -4.15 -5.19 -13.82
C ILE A 38 -5.20 -4.08 -13.83
N ALA A 39 -6.12 -4.10 -14.78
CA ALA A 39 -7.21 -3.13 -14.85
C ALA A 39 -8.09 -3.16 -13.58
N SER A 40 -8.41 -4.34 -13.06
CA SER A 40 -9.15 -4.49 -11.81
C SER A 40 -8.39 -3.91 -10.61
N ILE A 41 -7.09 -4.17 -10.50
CA ILE A 41 -6.25 -3.61 -9.43
C ILE A 41 -6.23 -2.08 -9.54
N ALA A 42 -5.99 -1.53 -10.73
CA ALA A 42 -5.90 -0.09 -10.94
C ALA A 42 -7.21 0.62 -10.58
N VAL A 43 -8.36 0.14 -11.10
CA VAL A 43 -9.67 0.73 -10.78
C VAL A 43 -9.96 0.62 -9.27
N THR A 44 -9.70 -0.54 -8.66
CA THR A 44 -9.94 -0.74 -7.23
C THR A 44 -9.09 0.21 -6.37
N ALA A 45 -7.80 0.34 -6.68
CA ALA A 45 -6.91 1.22 -5.92
C ALA A 45 -7.35 2.70 -6.01
N ASN A 46 -7.70 3.17 -7.19
CA ASN A 46 -8.18 4.53 -7.36
C ASN A 46 -9.51 4.77 -6.64
N GLN A 47 -10.46 3.81 -6.68
CA GLN A 47 -11.75 3.94 -5.99
C GLN A 47 -11.57 4.02 -4.47
N ILE A 48 -10.67 3.22 -3.89
CA ILE A 48 -10.36 3.23 -2.46
C ILE A 48 -9.87 4.61 -2.01
N ASP A 49 -8.99 5.25 -2.79
CA ASP A 49 -8.48 6.57 -2.48
C ASP A 49 -9.59 7.63 -2.49
N ILE A 50 -10.48 7.57 -3.49
CA ILE A 50 -11.68 8.42 -3.54
C ILE A 50 -12.57 8.23 -2.30
N ASP A 51 -12.73 6.99 -1.83
CA ASP A 51 -13.58 6.70 -0.69
C ASP A 51 -12.95 7.20 0.62
N TYR A 52 -11.62 7.16 0.75
CA TYR A 52 -10.91 7.81 1.86
C TYR A 52 -11.01 9.34 1.81
N ALA A 53 -10.85 9.92 0.62
CA ALA A 53 -10.98 11.35 0.39
C ALA A 53 -12.36 11.88 0.78
N LYS A 54 -13.44 11.19 0.38
CA LYS A 54 -14.82 11.54 0.78
C LYS A 54 -15.03 11.55 2.30
N ILE A 55 -14.39 10.63 3.02
CA ILE A 55 -14.46 10.63 4.48
C ILE A 55 -13.72 11.85 5.04
N ALA A 56 -12.58 12.22 4.46
CA ALA A 56 -11.81 13.37 4.90
C ALA A 56 -12.55 14.69 4.65
N GLU A 57 -13.18 14.85 3.49
CA GLU A 57 -14.02 16.02 3.18
C GLU A 57 -15.18 16.20 4.17
N GLN A 58 -15.74 15.10 4.68
CA GLN A 58 -16.86 15.13 5.63
C GLN A 58 -16.43 15.36 7.09
N LYS A 59 -15.22 14.96 7.47
CA LYS A 59 -14.80 14.88 8.88
C LYS A 59 -13.72 15.88 9.27
N SER A 60 -12.89 16.30 8.33
CA SER A 60 -11.84 17.27 8.61
C SER A 60 -12.40 18.69 8.66
N HIS A 61 -11.77 19.52 9.50
CA HIS A 61 -11.94 20.97 9.53
C HIS A 61 -10.61 21.68 9.19
N ASP A 62 -9.56 20.94 8.93
CA ASP A 62 -8.27 21.46 8.49
C ASP A 62 -8.29 21.67 6.98
N GLN A 63 -8.07 22.93 6.56
CA GLN A 63 -8.19 23.29 5.14
C GLN A 63 -7.13 22.62 4.27
N ALA A 64 -5.93 22.35 4.79
CA ALA A 64 -4.89 21.66 4.04
C ALA A 64 -5.29 20.20 3.78
N VAL A 65 -5.90 19.54 4.77
CA VAL A 65 -6.44 18.18 4.65
C VAL A 65 -7.61 18.11 3.66
N ILE A 66 -8.53 19.08 3.75
CA ILE A 66 -9.69 19.15 2.84
C ILE A 66 -9.23 19.36 1.40
N ASN A 67 -8.31 20.30 1.16
CA ASN A 67 -7.79 20.59 -0.18
C ASN A 67 -7.05 19.38 -0.76
N PHE A 68 -6.28 18.68 0.07
CA PHE A 68 -5.62 17.43 -0.33
C PHE A 68 -6.67 16.38 -0.74
N ALA A 69 -7.68 16.13 0.10
CA ALA A 69 -8.73 15.15 -0.17
C ALA A 69 -9.49 15.46 -1.48
N GLN A 70 -9.85 16.72 -1.72
CA GLN A 70 -10.51 17.15 -2.96
C GLN A 70 -9.63 16.88 -4.19
N THR A 71 -8.32 17.13 -4.08
CA THR A 71 -7.37 16.81 -5.14
C THR A 71 -7.34 15.30 -5.41
N MET A 72 -7.26 14.49 -4.37
CA MET A 72 -7.27 13.03 -4.49
C MET A 72 -8.55 12.53 -5.16
N ALA A 73 -9.72 12.96 -4.68
CA ALA A 73 -11.00 12.54 -5.26
C ALA A 73 -11.09 12.88 -6.75
N LYS A 74 -10.69 14.08 -7.15
CA LYS A 74 -10.72 14.53 -8.55
C LYS A 74 -9.75 13.77 -9.44
N ASP A 75 -8.50 13.67 -9.03
CA ASP A 75 -7.44 13.12 -9.88
C ASP A 75 -7.60 11.60 -10.03
N HIS A 76 -7.94 10.89 -8.96
CA HIS A 76 -8.21 9.45 -9.01
C HIS A 76 -9.47 9.12 -9.81
N GLN A 77 -10.51 9.98 -9.77
CA GLN A 77 -11.67 9.81 -10.65
C GLN A 77 -11.27 9.92 -12.13
N SER A 78 -10.43 10.90 -12.49
CA SER A 78 -9.92 11.03 -13.86
C SER A 78 -9.15 9.79 -14.32
N VAL A 79 -8.38 9.14 -13.43
CA VAL A 79 -7.68 7.89 -13.76
C VAL A 79 -8.67 6.75 -13.98
N ILE A 80 -9.72 6.64 -13.16
CA ILE A 80 -10.79 5.65 -13.37
C ILE A 80 -11.45 5.84 -14.72
N ASP A 81 -11.80 7.08 -15.07
CA ASP A 81 -12.48 7.38 -16.34
C ASP A 81 -11.61 6.98 -17.53
N GLN A 82 -10.29 7.24 -17.48
CA GLN A 82 -9.34 6.80 -18.50
C GLN A 82 -9.23 5.27 -18.57
N ALA A 83 -9.17 4.60 -17.41
CA ALA A 83 -9.10 3.15 -17.35
C ALA A 83 -10.37 2.50 -17.92
N VAL A 84 -11.56 3.02 -17.57
CA VAL A 84 -12.86 2.55 -18.08
C VAL A 84 -12.96 2.76 -19.60
N ALA A 85 -12.58 3.92 -20.10
CA ALA A 85 -12.55 4.18 -21.54
C ALA A 85 -11.64 3.19 -22.28
N LEU A 86 -10.45 2.92 -21.71
CA LEU A 86 -9.49 1.99 -22.30
C LEU A 86 -10.03 0.54 -22.32
N VAL A 87 -10.54 0.01 -21.21
CA VAL A 87 -11.05 -1.36 -21.18
C VAL A 87 -12.27 -1.53 -22.09
N THR A 88 -13.12 -0.49 -22.20
CA THR A 88 -14.26 -0.46 -23.13
C THR A 88 -13.79 -0.51 -24.58
N LYS A 89 -12.81 0.32 -24.95
CA LYS A 89 -12.18 0.32 -26.29
C LYS A 89 -11.59 -1.05 -26.64
N LEU A 90 -10.95 -1.71 -25.68
CA LEU A 90 -10.29 -2.99 -25.87
C LEU A 90 -11.25 -4.19 -25.79
N GLY A 91 -12.52 -3.99 -25.44
CA GLY A 91 -13.47 -5.08 -25.20
C GLY A 91 -13.08 -5.98 -24.03
N VAL A 92 -12.34 -5.45 -23.05
CA VAL A 92 -11.82 -6.21 -21.90
C VAL A 92 -12.69 -5.94 -20.68
N THR A 93 -13.05 -6.99 -19.94
CA THR A 93 -13.72 -6.88 -18.64
C THR A 93 -12.71 -7.04 -17.52
N PRO A 94 -12.57 -6.04 -16.61
CA PRO A 94 -11.70 -6.17 -15.44
C PRO A 94 -12.03 -7.44 -14.64
N LYS A 95 -10.99 -8.14 -14.17
CA LYS A 95 -11.13 -9.41 -13.44
C LYS A 95 -10.52 -9.31 -12.06
N ASP A 96 -11.33 -9.57 -11.03
CA ASP A 96 -10.86 -9.61 -9.64
C ASP A 96 -9.81 -10.71 -9.42
N ASN A 97 -8.82 -10.39 -8.60
CA ASN A 97 -7.70 -11.27 -8.27
C ASN A 97 -7.32 -11.14 -6.78
N ALA A 98 -6.27 -11.82 -6.35
CA ALA A 98 -5.85 -11.80 -4.96
C ALA A 98 -5.47 -10.38 -4.47
N THR A 99 -4.81 -9.58 -5.30
CA THR A 99 -4.40 -8.21 -4.98
C THR A 99 -5.61 -7.30 -4.85
N SER A 100 -6.53 -7.27 -5.83
CA SER A 100 -7.74 -6.42 -5.76
C SER A 100 -8.63 -6.78 -4.55
N LYS A 101 -8.76 -8.06 -4.24
CA LYS A 101 -9.49 -8.53 -3.04
C LYS A 101 -8.79 -8.10 -1.74
N SER A 102 -7.47 -8.17 -1.68
CA SER A 102 -6.68 -7.73 -0.52
C SER A 102 -6.82 -6.22 -0.30
N LEU A 103 -6.79 -5.42 -1.37
CA LEU A 103 -7.04 -3.98 -1.32
C LEU A 103 -8.40 -3.67 -0.72
N LYS A 104 -9.48 -4.30 -1.19
CA LYS A 104 -10.85 -4.13 -0.65
C LYS A 104 -10.94 -4.52 0.84
N ALA A 105 -10.26 -5.60 1.23
CA ALA A 105 -10.21 -6.02 2.64
C ALA A 105 -9.43 -5.03 3.53
N GLY A 106 -8.36 -4.43 3.00
CA GLY A 106 -7.59 -3.37 3.65
C GLY A 106 -8.42 -2.09 3.80
N GLU A 107 -9.13 -1.70 2.75
CA GLU A 107 -10.04 -0.57 2.73
C GLU A 107 -11.06 -0.61 3.88
N ALA A 108 -11.76 -1.73 4.06
CA ALA A 108 -12.76 -1.88 5.10
C ALA A 108 -12.18 -1.61 6.51
N LYS A 109 -10.94 -2.05 6.76
CA LYS A 109 -10.23 -1.80 8.02
C LYS A 109 -9.87 -0.32 8.19
N THR A 110 -9.35 0.30 7.13
CA THR A 110 -8.97 1.72 7.12
C THR A 110 -10.19 2.61 7.29
N ILE A 111 -11.29 2.36 6.58
CA ILE A 111 -12.56 3.09 6.75
C ILE A 111 -13.06 3.01 8.19
N LYS A 112 -13.05 1.83 8.80
CA LYS A 112 -13.43 1.65 10.21
C LYS A 112 -12.54 2.48 11.13
N MET A 113 -11.24 2.46 10.92
CA MET A 113 -10.27 3.24 11.69
C MET A 113 -10.50 4.75 11.52
N LEU A 114 -10.66 5.25 10.30
CA LEU A 114 -10.90 6.67 10.02
C LEU A 114 -12.23 7.15 10.63
N LYS A 115 -13.31 6.36 10.48
CA LYS A 115 -14.63 6.69 11.05
C LYS A 115 -14.61 6.78 12.58
N SER A 116 -13.74 6.03 13.25
CA SER A 116 -13.62 6.04 14.72
C SER A 116 -12.88 7.26 15.28
N LYS A 117 -12.28 8.10 14.46
CA LYS A 117 -11.49 9.26 14.87
C LYS A 117 -12.19 10.58 14.52
N SER A 118 -11.79 11.67 15.17
CA SER A 118 -12.29 13.03 14.91
C SER A 118 -11.20 14.08 15.16
N GLY A 119 -11.41 15.30 14.65
CA GLY A 119 -10.52 16.44 14.81
C GLY A 119 -9.07 16.12 14.42
N LYS A 120 -8.09 16.69 15.10
CA LYS A 120 -6.66 16.46 14.80
C LYS A 120 -6.25 14.99 14.76
N ALA A 121 -6.89 14.11 15.55
CA ALA A 121 -6.58 12.68 15.53
C ALA A 121 -7.06 12.02 14.23
N PHE A 122 -8.16 12.50 13.65
CA PHE A 122 -8.63 12.09 12.34
C PHE A 122 -7.66 12.59 11.25
N ASP A 123 -7.33 13.88 11.26
CA ASP A 123 -6.48 14.51 10.24
C ASP A 123 -5.12 13.80 10.15
N LYS A 124 -4.47 13.57 11.29
CA LYS A 124 -3.22 12.79 11.36
C LYS A 124 -3.39 11.36 10.84
N ALA A 125 -4.47 10.69 11.20
CA ALA A 125 -4.70 9.31 10.77
C ALA A 125 -4.95 9.20 9.27
N TYR A 126 -5.75 10.12 8.69
CA TYR A 126 -6.01 10.18 7.25
C TYR A 126 -4.72 10.42 6.47
N ILE A 127 -4.00 11.49 6.79
CA ILE A 127 -2.77 11.84 6.05
C ILE A 127 -1.68 10.77 6.21
N ASN A 128 -1.52 10.17 7.39
CA ASN A 128 -0.59 9.05 7.58
C ASN A 128 -0.98 7.84 6.72
N ASN A 129 -2.28 7.57 6.59
CA ASN A 129 -2.79 6.53 5.68
C ASN A 129 -2.45 6.86 4.23
N GLU A 130 -2.67 8.10 3.78
CA GLU A 130 -2.40 8.52 2.42
C GLU A 130 -0.92 8.37 2.04
N VAL A 131 0.00 8.78 2.93
CA VAL A 131 1.44 8.57 2.73
C VAL A 131 1.77 7.07 2.59
N GLY A 132 1.23 6.23 3.46
CA GLY A 132 1.46 4.78 3.42
C GLY A 132 0.85 4.13 2.18
N TYR A 133 -0.37 4.52 1.84
CA TYR A 133 -1.13 4.00 0.71
C TYR A 133 -0.46 4.33 -0.63
N HIS A 134 -0.12 5.60 -0.85
CA HIS A 134 0.59 6.00 -2.07
C HIS A 134 1.94 5.32 -2.23
N LYS A 135 2.74 5.16 -1.15
CA LYS A 135 3.98 4.39 -1.19
C LYS A 135 3.76 2.95 -1.64
N ALA A 136 2.72 2.29 -1.13
CA ALA A 136 2.40 0.91 -1.49
C ALA A 136 1.91 0.81 -2.94
N VAL A 137 1.02 1.71 -3.38
CA VAL A 137 0.48 1.72 -4.75
C VAL A 137 1.58 2.04 -5.77
N ILE A 138 2.44 3.03 -5.51
CA ILE A 138 3.58 3.36 -6.38
C ILE A 138 4.48 2.13 -6.57
N LYS A 139 4.82 1.45 -5.47
CA LYS A 139 5.64 0.23 -5.54
C LYS A 139 4.96 -0.84 -6.39
N GLU A 140 3.66 -1.10 -6.17
CA GLU A 140 2.91 -2.09 -6.96
C GLU A 140 2.89 -1.75 -8.45
N VAL A 141 2.64 -0.49 -8.80
CA VAL A 141 2.66 0.00 -10.18
C VAL A 141 4.03 -0.22 -10.82
N GLU A 142 5.12 0.13 -10.13
CA GLU A 142 6.49 0.01 -10.64
C GLU A 142 6.97 -1.44 -10.76
N THR A 143 6.62 -2.29 -9.78
CA THR A 143 7.24 -3.62 -9.65
C THR A 143 6.37 -4.77 -10.15
N ALA A 144 5.06 -4.55 -10.37
CA ALA A 144 4.13 -5.54 -10.84
C ALA A 144 3.31 -5.07 -12.05
N LEU A 145 2.54 -3.98 -11.93
CA LEU A 145 1.56 -3.64 -12.96
C LEU A 145 2.22 -3.25 -14.30
N ILE A 146 3.21 -2.35 -14.28
CA ILE A 146 3.93 -1.94 -15.51
C ILE A 146 4.71 -3.10 -16.13
N PRO A 147 5.50 -3.89 -15.37
CA PRO A 147 6.21 -5.04 -15.92
C PRO A 147 5.30 -6.09 -16.56
N ASP A 148 4.17 -6.39 -15.91
CA ASP A 148 3.27 -7.47 -16.34
C ASP A 148 2.30 -7.05 -17.47
N ALA A 149 2.02 -5.75 -17.63
CA ALA A 149 1.12 -5.24 -18.67
C ALA A 149 1.61 -5.63 -20.08
N LYS A 150 0.76 -6.35 -20.82
CA LYS A 150 1.03 -6.81 -22.20
C LYS A 150 0.46 -5.85 -23.24
N ASN A 151 -0.70 -5.26 -22.95
CA ASN A 151 -1.30 -4.26 -23.81
C ASN A 151 -0.51 -2.94 -23.72
N ALA A 152 -0.06 -2.41 -24.84
CA ALA A 152 0.77 -1.20 -24.89
C ALA A 152 0.06 0.05 -24.37
N GLU A 153 -1.26 0.17 -24.62
CA GLU A 153 -2.04 1.33 -24.15
C GLU A 153 -2.25 1.27 -22.63
N LEU A 154 -2.52 0.07 -22.07
CA LEU A 154 -2.60 -0.11 -20.63
C LEU A 154 -1.24 0.21 -19.95
N LYS A 155 -0.15 -0.29 -20.51
CA LYS A 155 1.20 0.03 -20.04
C LYS A 155 1.48 1.53 -20.06
N SER A 156 1.12 2.20 -21.16
CA SER A 156 1.28 3.65 -21.31
C SER A 156 0.44 4.41 -20.29
N LEU A 157 -0.80 4.01 -20.04
CA LEU A 157 -1.66 4.62 -19.01
C LEU A 157 -1.00 4.52 -17.62
N LEU A 158 -0.51 3.33 -17.24
CA LEU A 158 0.17 3.12 -15.95
C LEU A 158 1.44 3.98 -15.83
N GLN A 159 2.23 4.09 -16.91
CA GLN A 159 3.43 4.94 -16.96
C GLN A 159 3.11 6.42 -16.82
N ASN A 160 2.00 6.88 -17.41
CA ASN A 160 1.56 8.27 -17.33
C ASN A 160 0.98 8.63 -15.94
N VAL A 161 0.35 7.68 -15.26
CA VAL A 161 -0.21 7.89 -13.92
C VAL A 161 0.88 7.87 -12.84
N LEU A 162 1.97 7.15 -13.02
CA LEU A 162 3.02 7.00 -12.02
C LEU A 162 3.62 8.34 -11.52
N PRO A 163 3.97 9.33 -12.35
CA PRO A 163 4.42 10.63 -11.88
C PRO A 163 3.35 11.40 -11.09
N VAL A 164 2.06 11.23 -11.42
CA VAL A 164 0.95 11.84 -10.68
C VAL A 164 0.88 11.24 -9.27
N LEU A 165 0.95 9.92 -9.13
CA LEU A 165 1.00 9.24 -7.83
C LEU A 165 2.20 9.72 -6.98
N LYS A 166 3.36 9.93 -7.59
CA LYS A 166 4.54 10.47 -6.88
C LYS A 166 4.31 11.92 -6.42
N SER A 167 3.62 12.73 -7.22
CA SER A 167 3.21 14.07 -6.82
C SER A 167 2.23 14.06 -5.65
N HIS A 168 1.24 13.17 -5.67
CA HIS A 168 0.31 12.96 -4.57
C HIS A 168 1.03 12.56 -3.29
N LEU A 169 1.97 11.63 -3.35
CA LEU A 169 2.80 11.25 -2.20
C LEU A 169 3.57 12.44 -1.63
N SER A 170 4.20 13.24 -2.49
CA SER A 170 4.92 14.45 -2.05
C SER A 170 3.99 15.45 -1.37
N HIS A 171 2.79 15.65 -1.91
CA HIS A 171 1.75 16.51 -1.32
C HIS A 171 1.28 15.96 0.03
N ALA A 172 1.00 14.65 0.12
CA ALA A 172 0.64 14.00 1.39
C ALA A 172 1.74 14.18 2.46
N GLU A 173 3.02 14.05 2.09
CA GLU A 173 4.15 14.25 3.01
C GLU A 173 4.30 15.70 3.44
N MET A 174 3.93 16.68 2.60
CA MET A 174 3.87 18.09 3.01
C MET A 174 2.77 18.34 4.03
N VAL A 175 1.53 17.91 3.74
CA VAL A 175 0.40 18.04 4.66
C VAL A 175 0.65 17.27 5.96
N GLN A 176 1.31 16.11 5.89
CA GLN A 176 1.71 15.34 7.07
C GLN A 176 2.59 16.14 8.03
N LYS A 177 3.53 16.93 7.51
CA LYS A 177 4.37 17.82 8.35
C LYS A 177 3.55 18.93 8.99
N GLU A 178 2.51 19.42 8.33
CA GLU A 178 1.63 20.48 8.85
C GLU A 178 0.74 19.97 9.98
N VAL A 179 0.04 18.86 9.79
CA VAL A 179 -0.87 18.29 10.80
C VAL A 179 -0.14 17.71 12.01
N ASN A 180 1.18 17.51 11.93
CA ASN A 180 2.00 17.02 13.05
C ASN A 180 2.61 18.12 13.92
N LYS A 181 2.48 19.39 13.52
CA LYS A 181 2.84 20.55 14.37
C LYS A 181 1.78 20.75 15.44
#